data_43884fd798613e04b4442f822db6fbd9
#
_entry.id   43884fd798613e04b4442f822db6fbd9
#
_cell.length_a   1.000
_cell.length_b   1.000
_cell.length_c   1.000
_cell.angle_alpha   90.00
_cell.angle_beta   90.00
_cell.angle_gamma   90.00
#
_symmetry.space_group_name_H-M   'P 1'
#
loop_
_entity.id
_entity.type
_entity.pdbx_description
1 polymer ?
#
loop_
_entity_poly.entity_id
_entity_poly.type
_entity_poly.pdbx_seq_one_letter_code
_entity_poly.pdbx_strand_id
1 'polypeptide(L)'
;VKAAQYIQDTKIKVAFVSTNSIAQGEQVGIIWGLLFHKYNIKIHFAHRTFKWGNEAKGNAAVHVVIIGFANYDTNDKSVFEYEDIKGEAHEIKVKNINPYLVEGKDMFITTRTKPLCNVPEIIKGSETTDDGHFMLTLEEVNELKIKYPESSKFIRPFVGGGDFINGNVRYCLWLKDAPLNEIRHIPFIQERIER
;
A
#
# COMPACT_ATOMS: atom_id res chain seq x y z
N VAL A 1 -22.33 6.41 3.49
CA VAL A 1 -23.35 6.91 2.56
C VAL A 1 -24.70 7.02 3.25
N LYS A 2 -25.29 5.94 3.82
CA LYS A 2 -26.62 5.98 4.46
C LYS A 2 -26.73 7.08 5.53
N ALA A 3 -25.73 7.23 6.42
CA ALA A 3 -25.72 8.28 7.42
C ALA A 3 -25.70 9.68 6.78
N ALA A 4 -24.88 9.87 5.73
CA ALA A 4 -24.84 11.14 5.00
C ALA A 4 -26.18 11.49 4.33
N GLN A 5 -26.91 10.49 3.84
CA GLN A 5 -28.28 10.68 3.32
C GLN A 5 -29.25 11.07 4.44
N TYR A 6 -29.17 10.39 5.57
CA TYR A 6 -30.08 10.60 6.70
C TYR A 6 -29.97 11.98 7.32
N ILE A 7 -28.77 12.55 7.38
CA ILE A 7 -28.54 13.87 8.03
C ILE A 7 -28.76 15.08 7.11
N GLN A 8 -29.17 14.88 5.86
CA GLN A 8 -29.45 15.98 4.95
C GLN A 8 -30.54 16.90 5.54
N ASP A 9 -30.35 18.21 5.38
CA ASP A 9 -31.27 19.25 5.86
C ASP A 9 -31.53 19.22 7.39
N THR A 10 -30.62 18.61 8.15
CA THR A 10 -30.68 18.54 9.61
C THR A 10 -29.43 19.15 10.24
N LYS A 11 -29.46 19.36 11.57
CA LYS A 11 -28.27 19.73 12.37
C LYS A 11 -27.62 18.55 13.06
N ILE A 12 -27.92 17.32 12.63
CA ILE A 12 -27.40 16.09 13.21
C ILE A 12 -25.91 15.95 12.86
N LYS A 13 -25.13 15.65 13.88
CA LYS A 13 -23.72 15.22 13.75
C LYS A 13 -23.64 13.72 13.83
N VAL A 14 -22.75 13.14 13.08
CA VAL A 14 -22.50 11.67 13.05
C VAL A 14 -21.03 11.43 13.30
N ALA A 15 -20.73 10.37 14.03
CA ALA A 15 -19.35 9.89 14.18
C ALA A 15 -19.27 8.37 13.98
N PHE A 16 -18.20 7.94 13.35
CA PHE A 16 -17.90 6.52 13.16
C PHE A 16 -16.47 6.19 13.55
N VAL A 17 -16.31 4.99 14.08
CA VAL A 17 -15.02 4.29 14.15
C VAL A 17 -14.90 3.48 12.87
N SER A 18 -13.75 3.54 12.23
CA SER A 18 -13.44 2.79 11.01
C SER A 18 -11.98 2.36 11.02
N THR A 19 -11.64 1.37 10.20
CA THR A 19 -10.24 1.09 9.90
C THR A 19 -9.60 2.32 9.24
N ASN A 20 -8.32 2.54 9.47
CA ASN A 20 -7.60 3.70 8.94
C ASN A 20 -7.54 3.74 7.40
N SER A 21 -7.83 2.62 6.74
CA SER A 21 -7.90 2.54 5.27
C SER A 21 -8.91 3.53 4.65
N ILE A 22 -9.96 3.94 5.38
CA ILE A 22 -10.92 4.94 4.90
C ILE A 22 -10.28 6.31 4.61
N ALA A 23 -9.14 6.61 5.23
CA ALA A 23 -8.36 7.83 5.04
C ALA A 23 -7.08 7.60 4.22
N GLN A 24 -6.95 6.47 3.52
CA GLN A 24 -5.75 6.08 2.80
C GLN A 24 -6.08 5.49 1.42
N GLY A 25 -5.11 5.58 0.51
CA GLY A 25 -5.18 4.96 -0.80
C GLY A 25 -6.39 5.38 -1.65
N GLU A 26 -6.89 4.46 -2.45
CA GLU A 26 -7.98 4.69 -3.40
C GLU A 26 -9.33 4.94 -2.74
N GLN A 27 -9.54 4.44 -1.52
CA GLN A 27 -10.80 4.61 -0.80
C GLN A 27 -11.12 6.07 -0.55
N VAL A 28 -10.11 6.92 -0.38
CA VAL A 28 -10.29 8.36 -0.16
C VAL A 28 -11.01 8.98 -1.36
N GLY A 29 -10.52 8.77 -2.57
CA GLY A 29 -11.13 9.33 -3.77
C GLY A 29 -12.56 8.84 -4.00
N ILE A 30 -12.82 7.55 -3.76
CA ILE A 30 -14.11 6.91 -4.01
C ILE A 30 -15.15 7.33 -2.97
N ILE A 31 -14.83 7.15 -1.68
CA ILE A 31 -15.80 7.35 -0.59
C ILE A 31 -15.99 8.83 -0.30
N TRP A 32 -14.89 9.54 -0.05
CA TRP A 32 -14.95 10.95 0.35
C TRP A 32 -15.32 11.86 -0.81
N GLY A 33 -14.93 11.54 -2.05
CA GLY A 33 -15.39 12.25 -3.22
C GLY A 33 -16.92 12.27 -3.30
N LEU A 34 -17.55 11.11 -3.11
CA LEU A 34 -19.00 11.00 -3.06
C LEU A 34 -19.62 11.79 -1.88
N LEU A 35 -19.04 11.65 -0.67
CA LEU A 35 -19.58 12.29 0.53
C LEU A 35 -19.49 13.82 0.46
N PHE A 36 -18.38 14.37 -0.02
CA PHE A 36 -18.16 15.79 -0.12
C PHE A 36 -18.96 16.43 -1.28
N HIS A 37 -18.93 15.83 -2.47
CA HIS A 37 -19.55 16.46 -3.65
C HIS A 37 -21.06 16.23 -3.73
N LYS A 38 -21.54 15.04 -3.35
CA LYS A 38 -22.97 14.72 -3.45
C LYS A 38 -23.76 15.11 -2.20
N TYR A 39 -23.16 14.90 -1.02
CA TYR A 39 -23.84 15.08 0.27
C TYR A 39 -23.37 16.31 1.05
N ASN A 40 -22.47 17.11 0.48
CA ASN A 40 -21.89 18.29 1.12
C ASN A 40 -21.39 18.04 2.56
N ILE A 41 -20.80 16.87 2.79
CA ILE A 41 -20.28 16.50 4.12
C ILE A 41 -19.04 17.32 4.43
N LYS A 42 -18.95 17.75 5.71
CA LYS A 42 -17.79 18.42 6.29
C LYS A 42 -17.33 17.63 7.51
N ILE A 43 -16.02 17.41 7.61
CA ILE A 43 -15.43 16.75 8.78
C ILE A 43 -15.25 17.79 9.87
N HIS A 44 -15.82 17.53 11.05
CA HIS A 44 -15.77 18.43 12.20
C HIS A 44 -14.63 18.04 13.15
N PHE A 45 -14.40 16.73 13.35
CA PHE A 45 -13.25 16.26 14.09
C PHE A 45 -12.78 14.92 13.54
N ALA A 46 -11.51 14.62 13.78
CA ALA A 46 -10.93 13.32 13.45
C ALA A 46 -9.89 12.89 14.47
N HIS A 47 -9.99 11.65 14.94
CA HIS A 47 -8.87 10.97 15.56
C HIS A 47 -8.08 10.27 14.46
N ARG A 48 -6.82 10.63 14.30
CA ARG A 48 -5.89 9.98 13.39
C ARG A 48 -5.59 8.56 13.86
N THR A 49 -4.87 7.82 13.08
CA THR A 49 -4.63 6.39 13.33
C THR A 49 -4.13 6.12 14.75
N PHE A 50 -4.87 5.29 15.46
CA PHE A 50 -4.48 4.76 16.76
C PHE A 50 -4.81 3.27 16.85
N LYS A 51 -4.24 2.59 17.85
CA LYS A 51 -4.48 1.16 18.06
C LYS A 51 -5.75 0.96 18.86
N TRP A 52 -6.76 0.31 18.25
CA TRP A 52 -7.95 -0.10 18.98
C TRP A 52 -7.61 -1.32 19.83
N GLY A 53 -7.75 -1.18 21.15
CA GLY A 53 -7.66 -2.29 22.10
C GLY A 53 -9.06 -2.66 22.58
N ASN A 54 -9.40 -3.94 22.54
CA ASN A 54 -10.51 -4.47 23.32
C ASN A 54 -9.98 -5.53 24.29
N GLU A 55 -10.69 -5.75 25.39
CA GLU A 55 -10.29 -6.70 26.43
C GLU A 55 -10.56 -8.18 26.08
N ALA A 56 -11.05 -8.45 24.86
CA ALA A 56 -11.38 -9.81 24.42
C ALA A 56 -10.11 -10.65 24.16
N LYS A 57 -10.13 -11.92 24.56
CA LYS A 57 -9.08 -12.89 24.23
C LYS A 57 -9.03 -13.10 22.72
N GLY A 58 -7.86 -12.90 22.11
CA GLY A 58 -7.64 -13.06 20.67
C GLY A 58 -7.57 -11.75 19.88
N ASN A 59 -7.06 -10.69 20.49
CA ASN A 59 -6.96 -9.34 19.93
C ASN A 59 -6.27 -9.28 18.57
N ALA A 60 -7.03 -9.11 17.51
CA ALA A 60 -6.50 -8.48 16.30
C ALA A 60 -6.25 -7.00 16.63
N ALA A 61 -4.98 -6.60 16.66
CA ALA A 61 -4.60 -5.19 16.79
C ALA A 61 -5.00 -4.46 15.52
N VAL A 62 -6.13 -3.76 15.53
CA VAL A 62 -6.62 -3.03 14.37
C VAL A 62 -6.25 -1.55 14.51
N HIS A 63 -5.67 -0.99 13.47
CA HIS A 63 -5.47 0.44 13.34
C HIS A 63 -6.77 1.11 12.89
N VAL A 64 -7.28 2.00 13.71
CA VAL A 64 -8.56 2.67 13.49
C VAL A 64 -8.41 4.18 13.46
N VAL A 65 -9.44 4.83 12.96
CA VAL A 65 -9.68 6.27 13.01
C VAL A 65 -11.09 6.51 13.53
N ILE A 66 -11.32 7.67 14.16
CA ILE A 66 -12.68 8.14 14.48
C ILE A 66 -12.92 9.42 13.69
N ILE A 67 -14.07 9.52 13.02
CA ILE A 67 -14.37 10.65 12.16
C ILE A 67 -15.76 11.14 12.49
N GLY A 68 -15.84 12.40 12.92
CA GLY A 68 -17.10 13.11 13.14
C GLY A 68 -17.38 14.09 12.02
N PHE A 69 -18.61 14.05 11.47
CA PHE A 69 -18.99 14.87 10.33
C PHE A 69 -20.46 15.31 10.37
N ALA A 70 -20.78 16.32 9.58
CA ALA A 70 -22.14 16.77 9.34
C ALA A 70 -22.28 17.28 7.89
N ASN A 71 -23.50 17.64 7.47
CA ASN A 71 -23.75 18.27 6.16
C ASN A 71 -23.71 19.81 6.20
N TYR A 72 -23.17 20.39 7.25
CA TYR A 72 -22.90 21.81 7.41
C TYR A 72 -21.48 22.02 7.95
N ASP A 73 -20.95 23.20 7.77
CA ASP A 73 -19.60 23.56 8.24
C ASP A 73 -19.60 24.12 9.67
N THR A 74 -18.42 24.13 10.30
CA THR A 74 -18.15 24.72 11.63
C THR A 74 -16.74 25.30 11.65
N ASN A 75 -16.56 26.35 12.46
CA ASN A 75 -15.25 26.89 12.75
C ASN A 75 -14.52 26.15 13.89
N ASP A 76 -15.24 25.32 14.64
CA ASP A 76 -14.67 24.51 15.73
C ASP A 76 -14.38 23.10 15.20
N LYS A 77 -13.20 22.95 14.62
CA LYS A 77 -12.70 21.67 14.12
C LYS A 77 -11.45 21.26 14.86
N SER A 78 -11.33 19.94 15.12
CA SER A 78 -10.19 19.38 15.84
C SER A 78 -9.67 18.11 15.20
N VAL A 79 -8.36 18.02 15.10
CA VAL A 79 -7.65 16.77 14.78
C VAL A 79 -6.96 16.29 16.06
N PHE A 80 -7.11 15.02 16.36
CA PHE A 80 -6.49 14.35 17.49
C PHE A 80 -5.34 13.48 16.96
N GLU A 81 -4.12 13.82 17.33
CA GLU A 81 -2.91 13.09 16.95
C GLU A 81 -2.38 12.27 18.13
N TYR A 82 -1.67 11.19 17.80
CA TYR A 82 -1.09 10.27 18.76
C TYR A 82 0.41 10.17 18.48
N GLU A 83 1.26 10.59 19.43
CA GLU A 83 2.71 10.41 19.32
C GLU A 83 3.08 8.91 19.37
N ASP A 84 2.42 8.17 20.25
CA ASP A 84 2.40 6.71 20.25
C ASP A 84 0.96 6.27 19.94
N ILE A 85 0.80 5.35 18.99
CA ILE A 85 -0.51 4.78 18.59
C ILE A 85 -1.29 4.13 19.74
N LYS A 86 -0.66 3.89 20.88
CA LYS A 86 -1.24 3.40 22.14
C LYS A 86 -1.34 4.49 23.20
N GLY A 87 -0.83 5.67 22.93
CA GLY A 87 -0.74 6.79 23.86
C GLY A 87 -2.01 7.63 23.94
N GLU A 88 -1.90 8.76 24.61
CA GLU A 88 -2.95 9.74 24.71
C GLU A 88 -3.08 10.59 23.44
N ALA A 89 -4.29 11.05 23.20
CA ALA A 89 -4.59 11.92 22.06
C ALA A 89 -4.25 13.37 22.38
N HIS A 90 -3.55 14.04 21.46
CA HIS A 90 -3.31 15.49 21.51
C HIS A 90 -4.27 16.21 20.58
N GLU A 91 -5.12 17.08 21.13
CA GLU A 91 -6.05 17.88 20.35
C GLU A 91 -5.35 19.06 19.67
N ILE A 92 -5.54 19.20 18.37
CA ILE A 92 -5.04 20.32 17.55
C ILE A 92 -6.25 21.00 16.90
N LYS A 93 -6.45 22.28 17.18
CA LYS A 93 -7.48 23.08 16.51
C LYS A 93 -7.04 23.43 15.10
N VAL A 94 -7.93 23.20 14.13
CA VAL A 94 -7.63 23.34 12.71
C VAL A 94 -8.75 24.10 11.98
N LYS A 95 -8.42 24.71 10.85
CA LYS A 95 -9.41 25.44 10.03
C LYS A 95 -10.23 24.53 9.13
N ASN A 96 -9.61 23.49 8.62
CA ASN A 96 -10.27 22.49 7.78
C ASN A 96 -9.64 21.12 7.97
N ILE A 97 -10.44 20.06 7.88
CA ILE A 97 -9.99 18.68 7.91
C ILE A 97 -10.31 18.07 6.56
N ASN A 98 -9.28 17.71 5.82
CA ASN A 98 -9.42 17.08 4.51
C ASN A 98 -9.69 15.56 4.62
N PRO A 99 -10.02 14.87 3.53
CA PRO A 99 -10.29 13.42 3.54
C PRO A 99 -9.15 12.52 4.03
N TYR A 100 -7.92 13.04 4.11
CA TYR A 100 -6.76 12.32 4.68
C TYR A 100 -6.61 12.55 6.19
N LEU A 101 -7.59 13.19 6.83
CA LEU A 101 -7.65 13.50 8.25
C LEU A 101 -6.49 14.39 8.72
N VAL A 102 -6.07 15.31 7.89
CA VAL A 102 -5.08 16.34 8.22
C VAL A 102 -5.61 17.72 7.89
N GLU A 103 -5.01 18.74 8.52
CA GLU A 103 -5.32 20.13 8.17
C GLU A 103 -4.89 20.42 6.73
N GLY A 104 -5.77 21.04 5.97
CA GLY A 104 -5.48 21.46 4.61
C GLY A 104 -6.73 21.60 3.75
N LYS A 105 -6.53 22.01 2.48
CA LYS A 105 -7.61 22.07 1.49
C LYS A 105 -8.16 20.67 1.20
N ASP A 106 -9.45 20.61 0.87
CA ASP A 106 -10.07 19.38 0.40
C ASP A 106 -9.39 18.90 -0.88
N MET A 107 -8.87 17.69 -0.85
CA MET A 107 -8.08 17.12 -1.92
C MET A 107 -8.47 15.64 -2.09
N PHE A 108 -8.59 15.19 -3.33
CA PHE A 108 -8.93 13.80 -3.66
C PHE A 108 -7.93 13.28 -4.67
N ILE A 109 -7.08 12.36 -4.22
CA ILE A 109 -6.12 11.67 -5.09
C ILE A 109 -6.82 10.43 -5.63
N THR A 110 -6.98 10.36 -6.94
CA THR A 110 -7.57 9.21 -7.63
C THR A 110 -6.48 8.43 -8.33
N THR A 111 -6.76 7.14 -8.57
CA THR A 111 -5.89 6.26 -9.39
C THR A 111 -5.66 6.87 -10.76
N ARG A 112 -4.42 6.82 -11.22
CA ARG A 112 -3.99 7.35 -12.51
C ARG A 112 -3.06 6.37 -13.21
N THR A 113 -3.13 6.37 -14.51
CA THR A 113 -2.24 5.59 -15.39
C THR A 113 -1.02 6.38 -15.82
N LYS A 114 -1.03 7.72 -15.62
CA LYS A 114 0.06 8.61 -16.02
C LYS A 114 0.44 9.57 -14.89
N PRO A 115 1.71 9.94 -14.76
CA PRO A 115 2.16 10.96 -13.81
C PRO A 115 1.46 12.31 -14.04
N LEU A 116 1.36 13.13 -12.98
CA LEU A 116 0.86 14.52 -13.06
C LEU A 116 1.83 15.47 -13.71
N CYS A 117 3.11 15.21 -13.63
CA CYS A 117 4.21 16.02 -14.12
C CYS A 117 5.09 15.20 -15.05
N ASN A 118 5.98 15.87 -15.75
CA ASN A 118 6.90 15.21 -16.68
C ASN A 118 8.03 14.51 -15.91
N VAL A 119 7.75 13.31 -15.44
CA VAL A 119 8.68 12.41 -14.73
C VAL A 119 8.59 11.02 -15.35
N PRO A 120 9.61 10.16 -15.21
CA PRO A 120 9.54 8.77 -15.63
C PRO A 120 8.33 8.05 -14.97
N GLU A 121 7.70 7.16 -15.71
CA GLU A 121 6.61 6.34 -15.21
C GLU A 121 7.11 5.36 -14.15
N ILE A 122 6.30 5.15 -13.10
CA ILE A 122 6.54 4.09 -12.14
C ILE A 122 6.00 2.80 -12.77
N ILE A 123 6.90 1.86 -13.02
CA ILE A 123 6.53 0.52 -13.51
C ILE A 123 6.75 -0.52 -12.42
N LYS A 124 5.94 -1.57 -12.44
CA LYS A 124 6.14 -2.72 -11.56
C LYS A 124 7.47 -3.38 -11.93
N GLY A 125 8.32 -3.61 -10.94
CA GLY A 125 9.56 -4.38 -11.12
C GLY A 125 9.29 -5.85 -11.43
N SER A 126 10.37 -6.59 -11.71
CA SER A 126 10.31 -8.03 -11.91
C SER A 126 9.84 -8.72 -10.62
N GLU A 127 8.89 -9.63 -10.76
CA GLU A 127 8.36 -10.45 -9.68
C GLU A 127 8.44 -11.91 -10.09
N THR A 128 8.93 -12.77 -9.20
CA THR A 128 8.93 -14.21 -9.42
C THR A 128 7.52 -14.76 -9.17
N THR A 129 6.98 -15.50 -10.13
CA THR A 129 5.65 -16.14 -10.03
C THR A 129 5.76 -17.66 -10.18
N ASP A 130 6.97 -18.17 -10.00
CA ASP A 130 7.41 -19.53 -10.22
C ASP A 130 7.74 -20.28 -8.91
N ASP A 131 7.16 -19.85 -7.79
CA ASP A 131 7.44 -20.36 -6.44
C ASP A 131 8.96 -20.43 -6.09
N GLY A 132 9.78 -19.64 -6.80
CA GLY A 132 11.24 -19.59 -6.61
C GLY A 132 12.02 -20.67 -7.35
N HIS A 133 11.39 -21.43 -8.23
CA HIS A 133 12.06 -22.50 -8.98
C HIS A 133 13.23 -22.00 -9.84
N PHE A 134 13.16 -20.76 -10.33
CA PHE A 134 14.24 -20.14 -11.10
C PHE A 134 15.23 -19.33 -10.25
N MET A 135 15.04 -19.25 -8.93
CA MET A 135 16.02 -18.63 -8.04
C MET A 135 17.23 -19.55 -7.85
N LEU A 136 18.42 -18.96 -7.81
CA LEU A 136 19.69 -19.67 -7.67
C LEU A 136 20.43 -19.19 -6.42
N THR A 137 21.00 -20.14 -5.68
CA THR A 137 22.01 -19.84 -4.65
C THR A 137 23.37 -19.54 -5.30
N LEU A 138 24.28 -18.95 -4.53
CA LEU A 138 25.63 -18.67 -5.02
C LEU A 138 26.38 -19.96 -5.36
N GLU A 139 26.17 -21.04 -4.58
CA GLU A 139 26.71 -22.36 -4.82
C GLU A 139 26.25 -22.92 -6.16
N GLU A 140 24.92 -22.89 -6.43
CA GLU A 140 24.35 -23.35 -7.70
C GLU A 140 24.88 -22.54 -8.89
N VAL A 141 25.07 -21.22 -8.73
CA VAL A 141 25.66 -20.38 -9.76
C VAL A 141 27.10 -20.80 -10.08
N ASN A 142 27.90 -21.08 -9.05
CA ASN A 142 29.29 -21.49 -9.22
C ASN A 142 29.37 -22.89 -9.85
N GLU A 143 28.58 -23.86 -9.42
CA GLU A 143 28.49 -25.18 -10.02
C GLU A 143 28.08 -25.14 -11.48
N LEU A 144 27.05 -24.35 -11.81
CA LEU A 144 26.61 -24.19 -13.19
C LEU A 144 27.67 -23.60 -14.09
N LYS A 145 28.39 -22.57 -13.63
CA LYS A 145 29.47 -21.94 -14.40
C LYS A 145 30.66 -22.88 -14.64
N ILE A 146 30.96 -23.76 -13.69
CA ILE A 146 32.04 -24.74 -13.83
C ILE A 146 31.60 -25.87 -14.77
N LYS A 147 30.40 -26.42 -14.56
CA LYS A 147 29.94 -27.61 -15.29
C LYS A 147 29.40 -27.30 -16.68
N TYR A 148 28.77 -26.12 -16.81
CA TYR A 148 28.14 -25.63 -18.04
C TYR A 148 28.46 -24.14 -18.22
N PRO A 149 29.69 -23.79 -18.67
CA PRO A 149 30.12 -22.38 -18.80
C PRO A 149 29.17 -21.51 -19.66
N GLU A 150 28.54 -22.11 -20.65
CA GLU A 150 27.55 -21.51 -21.54
C GLU A 150 26.27 -21.07 -20.81
N SER A 151 25.98 -21.67 -19.64
CA SER A 151 24.84 -21.30 -18.81
C SER A 151 24.92 -19.85 -18.25
N SER A 152 26.13 -19.29 -18.22
CA SER A 152 26.38 -17.95 -17.64
C SER A 152 25.54 -16.85 -18.28
N LYS A 153 25.18 -16.98 -19.55
CA LYS A 153 24.32 -16.02 -20.26
C LYS A 153 22.87 -16.03 -19.79
N PHE A 154 22.43 -17.11 -19.14
CA PHE A 154 21.09 -17.25 -18.57
C PHE A 154 21.02 -16.86 -17.09
N ILE A 155 22.14 -16.58 -16.45
CA ILE A 155 22.20 -16.21 -15.04
C ILE A 155 22.17 -14.69 -14.92
N ARG A 156 21.23 -14.15 -14.15
CA ARG A 156 21.10 -12.72 -13.87
C ARG A 156 21.09 -12.46 -12.36
N PRO A 157 21.65 -11.34 -11.90
CA PRO A 157 21.42 -10.91 -10.54
C PRO A 157 19.93 -10.57 -10.35
N PHE A 158 19.39 -11.00 -9.22
CA PHE A 158 18.04 -10.69 -8.77
C PHE A 158 18.11 -9.89 -7.47
N VAL A 159 17.54 -8.69 -7.47
CA VAL A 159 17.61 -7.78 -6.32
C VAL A 159 16.20 -7.33 -5.98
N GLY A 160 15.68 -7.78 -4.84
CA GLY A 160 14.46 -7.27 -4.24
C GLY A 160 14.74 -6.08 -3.31
N GLY A 161 13.68 -5.41 -2.81
CA GLY A 161 13.85 -4.27 -1.91
C GLY A 161 14.62 -4.62 -0.64
N GLY A 162 14.34 -5.77 -0.03
CA GLY A 162 15.07 -6.26 1.14
C GLY A 162 16.54 -6.59 0.84
N ASP A 163 16.81 -7.15 -0.34
CA ASP A 163 18.18 -7.45 -0.78
C ASP A 163 18.99 -6.17 -0.95
N PHE A 164 18.38 -5.15 -1.58
CA PHE A 164 19.02 -3.86 -1.79
C PHE A 164 19.38 -3.18 -0.46
N ILE A 165 18.44 -3.17 0.50
CA ILE A 165 18.65 -2.54 1.82
C ILE A 165 19.74 -3.26 2.63
N ASN A 166 19.78 -4.59 2.55
CA ASN A 166 20.69 -5.43 3.35
C ASN A 166 21.99 -5.81 2.61
N GLY A 167 22.18 -5.35 1.37
CA GLY A 167 23.35 -5.68 0.56
C GLY A 167 23.44 -7.14 0.12
N ASN A 168 22.31 -7.85 0.07
CA ASN A 168 22.26 -9.25 -0.38
C ASN A 168 22.27 -9.32 -1.91
N VAL A 169 22.92 -10.35 -2.44
CA VAL A 169 22.91 -10.65 -3.87
C VAL A 169 22.33 -12.04 -4.07
N ARG A 170 21.23 -12.12 -4.81
CA ARG A 170 20.65 -13.38 -5.28
C ARG A 170 20.75 -13.44 -6.79
N TYR A 171 20.54 -14.61 -7.34
CA TYR A 171 20.58 -14.84 -8.77
C TYR A 171 19.32 -15.56 -9.23
N CYS A 172 19.03 -15.45 -10.51
CA CYS A 172 17.95 -16.21 -11.14
C CYS A 172 18.36 -16.70 -12.54
N LEU A 173 17.71 -17.76 -12.99
CA LEU A 173 17.70 -18.16 -14.39
C LEU A 173 16.76 -17.21 -15.15
N TRP A 174 17.31 -16.54 -16.16
CA TRP A 174 16.55 -15.69 -17.06
C TRP A 174 16.46 -16.36 -18.43
N LEU A 175 15.38 -17.10 -18.65
CA LEU A 175 15.18 -17.92 -19.84
C LEU A 175 14.28 -17.27 -20.89
N LYS A 176 13.94 -15.98 -20.72
CA LYS A 176 13.19 -15.22 -21.72
C LYS A 176 13.95 -15.24 -23.03
N ASP A 177 13.28 -15.67 -24.09
CA ASP A 177 13.85 -15.80 -25.45
C ASP A 177 15.08 -16.73 -25.56
N ALA A 178 15.28 -17.60 -24.56
CA ALA A 178 16.37 -18.57 -24.60
C ALA A 178 16.14 -19.63 -25.68
N PRO A 179 17.08 -19.86 -26.62
CA PRO A 179 16.91 -20.88 -27.65
C PRO A 179 16.86 -22.29 -27.02
N LEU A 180 15.86 -23.07 -27.36
CA LEU A 180 15.65 -24.40 -26.81
C LEU A 180 16.85 -25.34 -27.03
N ASN A 181 17.54 -25.24 -28.14
CA ASN A 181 18.74 -26.00 -28.43
C ASN A 181 19.91 -25.71 -27.48
N GLU A 182 19.93 -24.51 -26.86
CA GLU A 182 21.01 -24.12 -25.96
C GLU A 182 20.75 -24.52 -24.49
N ILE A 183 19.50 -24.77 -24.13
CA ILE A 183 19.13 -25.14 -22.74
C ILE A 183 18.87 -26.63 -22.58
N ARG A 184 18.54 -27.35 -23.67
CA ARG A 184 18.19 -28.82 -23.65
C ARG A 184 19.30 -29.72 -23.12
N HIS A 185 20.55 -29.37 -23.27
CA HIS A 185 21.68 -30.18 -22.83
C HIS A 185 22.21 -29.81 -21.44
N ILE A 186 21.52 -28.87 -20.74
CA ILE A 186 21.83 -28.50 -19.36
C ILE A 186 20.76 -29.10 -18.44
N PRO A 187 21.01 -30.29 -17.86
CA PRO A 187 20.01 -31.02 -17.06
C PRO A 187 19.46 -30.18 -15.90
N PHE A 188 20.29 -29.40 -15.25
CA PHE A 188 19.88 -28.52 -14.18
C PHE A 188 18.79 -27.53 -14.60
N ILE A 189 18.90 -26.95 -15.80
CA ILE A 189 17.88 -26.01 -16.32
C ILE A 189 16.61 -26.77 -16.66
N GLN A 190 16.73 -27.97 -17.27
CA GLN A 190 15.57 -28.79 -17.62
C GLN A 190 14.77 -29.17 -16.38
N GLU A 191 15.41 -29.62 -15.32
CA GLU A 191 14.74 -29.96 -14.06
C GLU A 191 13.96 -28.79 -13.48
N ARG A 192 14.51 -27.57 -13.58
CA ARG A 192 13.85 -26.35 -13.08
C ARG A 192 12.66 -25.92 -13.94
N ILE A 193 12.66 -26.25 -15.23
CA ILE A 193 11.53 -25.97 -16.14
C ILE A 193 10.40 -26.98 -15.93
N GLU A 194 10.72 -28.22 -15.56
CA GLU A 194 9.75 -29.29 -15.37
C GLU A 194 9.01 -29.24 -14.03
N ARG A 195 9.51 -28.46 -13.07
CA ARG A 195 8.87 -28.22 -11.77
C ARG A 195 7.78 -27.17 -11.85
#